data_f8b589e98119afe9b0b1fa1d28ce39db
#
_entry.id   f8b589e98119afe9b0b1fa1d28ce39db
#
_cell.length_a   1.000
_cell.length_b   1.000
_cell.length_c   1.000
_cell.angle_alpha   90.00
_cell.angle_beta   90.00
_cell.angle_gamma   90.00
#
_symmetry.space_group_name_H-M   'P 1'
#
loop_
_entity.id
_entity.type
_entity.pdbx_description
1 polymer ?
#
loop_
_entity_poly.entity_id
_entity_poly.type
_entity_poly.pdbx_seq_one_letter_code
_entity_poly.pdbx_strand_id
1 'polypeptide(L)'
;VAKRVSKRSYIGVAATLLGFSLLMAGCTIAKGGGDESGHSEQSSQQAEKKLAPIASVNNGETGVDPSAFVTVKSLGEGLKNVTMTNENGKEVQGEISADGRSWSTTEVLGFNRSYTIVAKDKNGESSTTGFQTVTPAAQAFGSLAPLDGSVVGVAQVIAMRFDAIVNDRKAVEDAIKVTTEPAVEGAFFWISPYEVRWRPENFWAPGTKVTVDAKLYGKNLGKGVYGDNDNSATFTIGDRVEAVADDATKTMTIYHNGAPVRSMPISMGANKWPTPNGVYTIGDKNPSLVMDSESYGLSHNEGGYRVDVKFATQMSYSGIYVHAAPWSVYAQGNSNTSHGCINVSTENAQWFQNFVKRGDIVTVRNTIGGYLSGYDGLGDWNIDWPTWKAGNSNI
;
A
#
# COMPACT_ATOMS: atom_id res chain seq x y z
N VAL A 1 -30.53 37.46 -19.18
CA VAL A 1 -31.78 37.87 -18.55
C VAL A 1 -32.07 36.96 -17.36
N ALA A 2 -32.29 37.62 -16.20
CA ALA A 2 -32.87 37.17 -14.94
C ALA A 2 -32.08 36.21 -14.03
N LYS A 3 -31.52 36.82 -13.00
CA LYS A 3 -31.14 36.25 -11.70
C LYS A 3 -32.35 35.65 -10.97
N ARG A 4 -32.16 34.49 -10.33
CA ARG A 4 -32.98 34.11 -9.17
C ARG A 4 -32.05 33.75 -7.99
N VAL A 5 -32.13 34.56 -6.97
CA VAL A 5 -31.57 34.40 -5.64
C VAL A 5 -32.53 33.50 -4.85
N SER A 6 -32.01 32.42 -4.23
CA SER A 6 -32.77 31.63 -3.25
C SER A 6 -32.11 31.76 -1.88
N LYS A 7 -32.98 32.13 -0.91
CA LYS A 7 -32.66 32.41 0.50
C LYS A 7 -32.33 31.12 1.25
N ARG A 8 -31.26 31.16 2.01
CA ARG A 8 -30.93 30.16 3.05
C ARG A 8 -31.77 30.45 4.31
N SER A 9 -32.54 29.47 4.74
CA SER A 9 -33.18 29.46 6.05
C SER A 9 -32.29 28.73 7.06
N TYR A 10 -31.91 29.42 8.12
CA TYR A 10 -31.29 28.84 9.30
C TYR A 10 -32.40 28.28 10.21
N ILE A 11 -32.33 27.00 10.56
CA ILE A 11 -33.10 26.36 11.62
C ILE A 11 -32.22 26.24 12.84
N GLY A 12 -32.52 26.99 13.87
CA GLY A 12 -31.85 26.93 15.17
C GLY A 12 -32.30 25.67 15.94
N VAL A 13 -31.33 24.99 16.52
CA VAL A 13 -31.57 23.89 17.47
C VAL A 13 -31.62 24.48 18.87
N ALA A 14 -32.78 24.39 19.52
CA ALA A 14 -32.96 24.74 20.92
C ALA A 14 -32.45 23.61 21.81
N ALA A 15 -31.52 23.92 22.71
CA ALA A 15 -31.06 23.04 23.76
C ALA A 15 -32.08 23.05 24.93
N THR A 16 -32.67 21.89 25.20
CA THR A 16 -33.54 21.68 26.37
C THR A 16 -32.67 21.17 27.55
N LEU A 17 -32.53 22.03 28.56
CA LEU A 17 -31.96 21.67 29.86
C LEU A 17 -33.06 20.98 30.70
N LEU A 18 -32.86 19.71 31.04
CA LEU A 18 -33.68 18.99 32.02
C LEU A 18 -33.03 19.18 33.41
N GLY A 19 -33.69 19.93 34.26
CA GLY A 19 -33.33 20.12 35.66
C GLY A 19 -33.62 18.86 36.49
N PHE A 20 -32.63 18.47 37.29
CA PHE A 20 -32.79 17.45 38.33
C PHE A 20 -33.36 18.08 39.58
N SER A 21 -34.59 17.72 39.97
CA SER A 21 -35.17 18.13 41.24
C SER A 21 -34.78 17.19 42.34
N LEU A 22 -34.02 17.71 43.33
CA LEU A 22 -33.78 17.03 44.61
C LEU A 22 -35.06 17.13 45.49
N LEU A 23 -35.63 15.99 45.84
CA LEU A 23 -36.65 15.88 46.86
C LEU A 23 -35.93 15.64 48.22
N MET A 24 -35.93 16.67 49.04
CA MET A 24 -35.61 16.57 50.49
C MET A 24 -36.88 16.07 51.21
N ALA A 25 -36.82 14.87 51.79
CA ALA A 25 -37.82 14.41 52.74
C ALA A 25 -37.40 14.82 54.16
N GLY A 26 -38.18 15.68 54.71
CA GLY A 26 -38.00 16.18 56.09
C GLY A 26 -38.35 15.13 57.15
N CYS A 27 -37.50 15.05 58.17
CA CYS A 27 -37.74 14.29 59.40
C CYS A 27 -38.69 15.08 60.36
N THR A 28 -39.81 14.54 60.68
CA THR A 28 -40.62 14.98 61.82
C THR A 28 -40.24 14.20 63.06
N ILE A 29 -39.85 14.95 64.13
CA ILE A 29 -39.55 14.43 65.45
C ILE A 29 -40.84 14.23 66.23
N ALA A 30 -41.14 13.01 66.62
CA ALA A 30 -42.08 12.75 67.73
C ALA A 30 -41.36 12.18 68.94
N LYS A 31 -41.57 12.85 70.11
CA LYS A 31 -40.96 12.58 71.42
C LYS A 31 -41.87 11.61 72.18
N GLY A 32 -41.33 10.55 72.78
CA GLY A 32 -42.06 9.70 73.74
C GLY A 32 -41.19 8.51 74.22
N GLY A 33 -40.83 8.55 75.44
CA GLY A 33 -40.25 7.84 76.51
C GLY A 33 -40.04 6.34 76.49
N GLY A 34 -38.87 5.95 77.06
CA GLY A 34 -38.66 4.85 77.97
C GLY A 34 -38.48 3.46 77.39
N ASP A 35 -37.40 2.86 77.38
CA ASP A 35 -36.77 1.84 78.23
C ASP A 35 -35.64 1.05 77.55
N GLU A 36 -34.68 0.68 78.34
CA GLU A 36 -33.43 -0.04 77.96
C GLU A 36 -33.66 -1.41 77.33
N SER A 37 -32.86 -1.77 76.32
CA SER A 37 -32.04 -2.98 76.29
C SER A 37 -31.40 -3.26 74.93
N GLY A 38 -30.13 -3.48 74.90
CA GLY A 38 -29.45 -4.36 73.91
C GLY A 38 -29.06 -3.71 72.58
N HIS A 39 -27.98 -2.93 72.54
CA HIS A 39 -27.25 -2.68 71.32
C HIS A 39 -26.53 -3.94 70.85
N SER A 40 -27.07 -4.61 69.84
CA SER A 40 -26.28 -5.38 68.91
C SER A 40 -25.98 -4.49 67.74
N GLU A 41 -24.79 -3.93 67.63
CA GLU A 41 -24.26 -3.30 66.44
C GLU A 41 -24.11 -4.37 65.34
N GLN A 42 -25.14 -4.54 64.53
CA GLN A 42 -25.03 -5.29 63.28
C GLN A 42 -24.33 -4.39 62.28
N SER A 43 -22.99 -4.41 62.27
CA SER A 43 -22.21 -3.82 61.20
C SER A 43 -22.58 -4.53 59.92
N SER A 44 -23.45 -3.93 59.11
CA SER A 44 -23.67 -4.34 57.74
C SER A 44 -22.35 -4.02 56.99
N GLN A 45 -21.43 -4.97 56.98
CA GLN A 45 -20.36 -4.97 55.99
C GLN A 45 -21.04 -5.10 54.63
N GLN A 46 -21.21 -3.98 53.95
CA GLN A 46 -21.57 -3.94 52.57
C GLN A 46 -20.42 -4.63 51.82
N ALA A 47 -20.61 -5.91 51.42
CA ALA A 47 -19.61 -6.65 50.67
C ALA A 47 -19.27 -5.84 49.43
N GLU A 48 -18.04 -5.41 49.27
CA GLU A 48 -17.56 -4.73 48.06
C GLU A 48 -17.91 -5.61 46.87
N LYS A 49 -18.69 -5.07 45.94
CA LYS A 49 -19.11 -5.79 44.74
C LYS A 49 -17.88 -6.09 43.90
N LYS A 50 -17.42 -7.32 43.94
CA LYS A 50 -16.35 -7.80 43.06
C LYS A 50 -16.77 -7.66 41.61
N LEU A 51 -15.89 -7.12 40.78
CA LEU A 51 -16.14 -6.89 39.36
C LEU A 51 -15.39 -7.92 38.53
N ALA A 52 -16.07 -8.49 37.53
CA ALA A 52 -15.45 -9.42 36.56
C ALA A 52 -14.62 -8.65 35.52
N PRO A 53 -13.59 -9.28 34.92
CA PRO A 53 -12.81 -8.70 33.82
C PRO A 53 -13.69 -8.33 32.63
N ILE A 54 -13.29 -7.29 31.90
CA ILE A 54 -13.99 -6.83 30.67
C ILE A 54 -13.09 -6.95 29.46
N ALA A 55 -13.65 -7.43 28.34
CA ALA A 55 -12.99 -7.44 27.05
C ALA A 55 -13.21 -6.12 26.28
N SER A 56 -12.33 -5.83 25.32
CA SER A 56 -12.48 -4.70 24.38
C SER A 56 -13.56 -4.92 23.33
N VAL A 57 -14.09 -6.12 23.24
CA VAL A 57 -15.18 -6.53 22.35
C VAL A 57 -16.41 -6.88 23.18
N ASN A 58 -17.60 -6.68 22.64
CA ASN A 58 -18.85 -7.02 23.33
C ASN A 58 -19.21 -8.50 23.10
N ASN A 59 -19.95 -9.07 24.04
CA ASN A 59 -20.46 -10.44 23.86
C ASN A 59 -21.50 -10.47 22.72
N GLY A 60 -21.29 -11.34 21.74
CA GLY A 60 -22.11 -11.44 20.53
C GLY A 60 -21.76 -10.42 19.44
N GLU A 61 -20.69 -9.65 19.60
CA GLU A 61 -20.26 -8.69 18.57
C GLU A 61 -19.84 -9.41 17.28
N THR A 62 -20.22 -8.83 16.13
CA THR A 62 -19.89 -9.33 14.80
C THR A 62 -19.17 -8.27 13.99
N GLY A 63 -18.39 -8.67 12.99
CA GLY A 63 -17.66 -7.74 12.14
C GLY A 63 -16.43 -7.12 12.80
N VAL A 64 -15.90 -7.77 13.85
CA VAL A 64 -14.68 -7.31 14.52
C VAL A 64 -13.51 -7.34 13.55
N ASP A 65 -12.71 -6.26 13.55
CA ASP A 65 -11.51 -6.14 12.72
C ASP A 65 -10.47 -7.20 13.13
N PRO A 66 -10.07 -8.13 12.24
CA PRO A 66 -9.12 -9.18 12.57
C PRO A 66 -7.69 -8.66 12.78
N SER A 67 -7.37 -7.45 12.33
CA SER A 67 -6.06 -6.81 12.55
C SER A 67 -5.96 -6.10 13.90
N ALA A 68 -7.09 -5.84 14.56
CA ALA A 68 -7.13 -5.19 15.87
C ALA A 68 -6.75 -6.17 16.98
N PHE A 69 -5.87 -5.73 17.88
CA PHE A 69 -5.59 -6.50 19.08
C PHE A 69 -6.78 -6.46 20.04
N VAL A 70 -7.24 -7.65 20.44
CA VAL A 70 -8.27 -7.78 21.45
C VAL A 70 -7.63 -7.73 22.83
N THR A 71 -8.20 -6.92 23.72
CA THR A 71 -7.69 -6.75 25.07
C THR A 71 -8.70 -7.17 26.13
N VAL A 72 -8.22 -7.56 27.31
CA VAL A 72 -9.02 -7.82 28.49
C VAL A 72 -8.44 -7.01 29.64
N LYS A 73 -9.28 -6.32 30.42
CA LYS A 73 -8.88 -5.54 31.60
C LYS A 73 -9.48 -6.11 32.85
N SER A 74 -8.67 -6.23 33.91
CA SER A 74 -9.16 -6.47 35.27
C SER A 74 -9.82 -5.20 35.81
N LEU A 75 -10.97 -5.35 36.41
CA LEU A 75 -11.63 -4.32 37.21
C LEU A 75 -11.43 -4.52 38.72
N GLY A 76 -10.68 -5.56 39.09
CA GLY A 76 -10.40 -5.95 40.47
C GLY A 76 -8.91 -5.96 40.82
N GLU A 77 -8.43 -7.09 41.31
CA GLU A 77 -7.07 -7.26 41.86
C GLU A 77 -6.02 -7.64 40.81
N GLY A 78 -6.41 -7.77 39.53
CA GLY A 78 -5.57 -8.18 38.41
C GLY A 78 -6.00 -9.53 37.83
N LEU A 79 -5.60 -9.77 36.61
CA LEU A 79 -5.92 -10.99 35.87
C LEU A 79 -5.14 -12.19 36.47
N LYS A 80 -5.85 -13.29 36.71
CA LYS A 80 -5.27 -14.58 37.06
C LYS A 80 -4.94 -15.40 35.84
N ASN A 81 -5.89 -15.46 34.88
CA ASN A 81 -5.76 -16.19 33.62
C ASN A 81 -6.68 -15.59 32.57
N VAL A 82 -6.24 -15.58 31.33
CA VAL A 82 -7.06 -15.29 30.15
C VAL A 82 -6.74 -16.31 29.08
N THR A 83 -7.77 -16.94 28.53
CA THR A 83 -7.67 -17.89 27.41
C THR A 83 -8.61 -17.41 26.34
N MET A 84 -8.15 -17.33 25.11
CA MET A 84 -8.95 -17.03 23.94
C MET A 84 -8.81 -18.18 22.92
N THR A 85 -9.93 -18.72 22.48
CA THR A 85 -9.93 -19.84 21.51
C THR A 85 -10.85 -19.51 20.34
N ASN A 86 -10.53 -20.05 19.16
CA ASN A 86 -11.46 -20.04 18.04
C ASN A 86 -12.49 -21.20 18.14
N GLU A 87 -13.42 -21.27 17.19
CA GLU A 87 -14.48 -22.29 17.10
C GLU A 87 -13.95 -23.74 16.98
N ASN A 88 -12.68 -23.92 16.59
CA ASN A 88 -12.02 -25.22 16.50
C ASN A 88 -11.20 -25.58 17.75
N GLY A 89 -11.24 -24.71 18.78
CA GLY A 89 -10.48 -24.90 20.03
C GLY A 89 -9.00 -24.49 19.91
N LYS A 90 -8.56 -23.90 18.78
CA LYS A 90 -7.20 -23.37 18.67
C LYS A 90 -7.06 -22.12 19.55
N GLU A 91 -6.09 -22.14 20.44
CA GLU A 91 -5.77 -21.00 21.31
C GLU A 91 -5.08 -19.88 20.53
N VAL A 92 -5.50 -18.65 20.80
CA VAL A 92 -4.91 -17.42 20.28
C VAL A 92 -3.83 -16.95 21.25
N GLN A 93 -2.66 -16.60 20.71
CA GLN A 93 -1.54 -16.13 21.53
C GLN A 93 -1.82 -14.75 22.10
N GLY A 94 -1.45 -14.55 23.36
CA GLY A 94 -1.62 -13.27 24.05
C GLY A 94 -0.82 -13.23 25.33
N GLU A 95 -0.61 -12.02 25.85
CA GLU A 95 0.23 -11.76 27.02
C GLU A 95 -0.49 -10.95 28.06
N ILE A 96 -0.27 -11.29 29.34
CA ILE A 96 -0.67 -10.46 30.48
C ILE A 96 0.40 -9.41 30.69
N SER A 97 -0.01 -8.14 30.86
CA SER A 97 0.88 -7.01 31.15
C SER A 97 1.69 -7.22 32.44
N ALA A 98 2.84 -6.57 32.54
CA ALA A 98 3.73 -6.70 33.71
C ALA A 98 3.07 -6.32 35.05
N ASP A 99 2.09 -5.41 35.04
CA ASP A 99 1.29 -5.05 36.22
C ASP A 99 0.16 -6.03 36.53
N GLY A 100 -0.04 -7.02 35.65
CA GLY A 100 -1.08 -8.04 35.78
C GLY A 100 -2.50 -7.54 35.56
N ARG A 101 -2.70 -6.29 35.08
CA ARG A 101 -4.04 -5.67 34.99
C ARG A 101 -4.70 -5.76 33.64
N SER A 102 -3.94 -6.07 32.61
CA SER A 102 -4.46 -6.24 31.24
C SER A 102 -3.86 -7.45 30.55
N TRP A 103 -4.57 -7.96 29.58
CA TRP A 103 -4.12 -8.98 28.64
C TRP A 103 -4.39 -8.47 27.21
N SER A 104 -3.54 -8.82 26.25
CA SER A 104 -3.72 -8.48 24.85
C SER A 104 -3.31 -9.64 23.96
N THR A 105 -4.02 -9.86 22.85
CA THR A 105 -3.53 -10.73 21.78
C THR A 105 -2.19 -10.22 21.25
N THR A 106 -1.30 -11.15 20.87
CA THR A 106 0.01 -10.88 20.27
C THR A 106 0.08 -11.29 18.79
N GLU A 107 -0.99 -11.88 18.28
CA GLU A 107 -1.17 -12.25 16.88
C GLU A 107 -2.47 -11.66 16.33
N VAL A 108 -2.54 -11.52 14.99
CA VAL A 108 -3.75 -11.11 14.28
C VAL A 108 -4.75 -12.28 14.21
N LEU A 109 -6.03 -11.94 14.12
CA LEU A 109 -7.12 -12.93 14.05
C LEU A 109 -7.41 -13.29 12.59
N GLY A 110 -8.05 -14.44 12.37
CA GLY A 110 -8.51 -14.82 11.04
C GLY A 110 -9.81 -14.11 10.64
N PHE A 111 -10.07 -14.00 9.36
CA PHE A 111 -11.36 -13.58 8.83
C PHE A 111 -12.43 -14.66 9.01
N ASN A 112 -13.70 -14.25 9.18
CA ASN A 112 -14.86 -15.14 9.30
C ASN A 112 -14.66 -16.23 10.37
N ARG A 113 -14.18 -15.83 11.56
CA ARG A 113 -13.92 -16.71 12.70
C ARG A 113 -14.74 -16.28 13.89
N SER A 114 -15.20 -17.29 14.66
CA SER A 114 -15.79 -17.08 15.97
C SER A 114 -14.75 -17.32 17.04
N TYR A 115 -14.71 -16.45 18.03
CA TYR A 115 -13.77 -16.54 19.15
C TYR A 115 -14.51 -16.47 20.48
N THR A 116 -13.97 -17.17 21.47
CA THR A 116 -14.44 -17.13 22.87
C THR A 116 -13.28 -16.76 23.78
N ILE A 117 -13.47 -15.72 24.58
CA ILE A 117 -12.53 -15.28 25.63
C ILE A 117 -13.09 -15.73 26.96
N VAL A 118 -12.28 -16.42 27.76
CA VAL A 118 -12.56 -16.75 29.16
C VAL A 118 -11.50 -16.05 29.99
N ALA A 119 -11.91 -15.08 30.83
CA ALA A 119 -11.01 -14.34 31.68
C ALA A 119 -11.39 -14.53 33.15
N LYS A 120 -10.39 -14.72 33.99
CA LYS A 120 -10.54 -14.86 35.46
C LYS A 120 -9.67 -13.85 36.18
N ASP A 121 -10.27 -13.09 37.12
CA ASP A 121 -9.58 -12.16 38.00
C ASP A 121 -9.06 -12.90 39.24
N LYS A 122 -8.05 -12.31 39.92
CA LYS A 122 -7.51 -12.81 41.17
C LYS A 122 -8.54 -12.75 42.31
N ASN A 123 -9.51 -11.84 42.23
CA ASN A 123 -10.64 -11.75 43.16
C ASN A 123 -11.64 -12.90 43.05
N GLY A 124 -11.44 -13.82 42.07
CA GLY A 124 -12.27 -15.00 41.82
C GLY A 124 -13.37 -14.82 40.75
N GLU A 125 -13.68 -13.57 40.36
CA GLU A 125 -14.68 -13.28 39.33
C GLU A 125 -14.19 -13.68 37.93
N SER A 126 -15.14 -14.07 37.08
CA SER A 126 -14.84 -14.53 35.73
C SER A 126 -15.79 -13.90 34.70
N SER A 127 -15.33 -13.72 33.48
CA SER A 127 -16.16 -13.35 32.35
C SER A 127 -15.93 -14.30 31.18
N THR A 128 -16.98 -14.45 30.36
CA THR A 128 -16.91 -15.15 29.07
C THR A 128 -17.50 -14.24 28.01
N THR A 129 -16.73 -13.98 26.94
CA THR A 129 -17.11 -13.09 25.86
C THR A 129 -16.92 -13.82 24.54
N GLY A 130 -17.99 -13.98 23.76
CA GLY A 130 -17.95 -14.52 22.40
C GLY A 130 -18.12 -13.41 21.38
N PHE A 131 -17.38 -13.46 20.27
CA PHE A 131 -17.50 -12.51 19.15
C PHE A 131 -17.14 -13.16 17.83
N GLN A 132 -17.41 -12.48 16.72
CA GLN A 132 -17.08 -12.93 15.37
C GLN A 132 -16.34 -11.82 14.61
N THR A 133 -15.25 -12.20 13.92
CA THR A 133 -14.54 -11.31 13.03
C THR A 133 -15.31 -11.09 11.72
N VAL A 134 -14.96 -10.02 11.00
CA VAL A 134 -15.58 -9.67 9.73
C VAL A 134 -15.52 -10.82 8.72
N THR A 135 -16.62 -11.01 7.98
CA THR A 135 -16.69 -11.88 6.82
C THR A 135 -16.57 -11.03 5.57
N PRO A 136 -15.41 -11.00 4.89
CA PRO A 136 -15.23 -10.20 3.70
C PRO A 136 -16.06 -10.73 2.53
N ALA A 137 -16.56 -9.84 1.65
CA ALA A 137 -17.14 -10.24 0.38
C ALA A 137 -16.06 -10.73 -0.59
N ALA A 138 -14.86 -10.16 -0.50
CA ALA A 138 -13.64 -10.59 -1.18
C ALA A 138 -12.41 -10.15 -0.39
N GLN A 139 -11.30 -10.83 -0.60
CA GLN A 139 -9.99 -10.45 -0.09
C GLN A 139 -9.14 -9.96 -1.25
N ALA A 140 -8.27 -8.97 -0.99
CA ALA A 140 -7.34 -8.42 -1.96
C ALA A 140 -5.91 -8.72 -1.51
N PHE A 141 -5.19 -9.51 -2.29
CA PHE A 141 -3.77 -9.75 -2.10
C PHE A 141 -2.98 -8.59 -2.70
N GLY A 142 -2.17 -7.94 -1.86
CA GLY A 142 -1.26 -6.88 -2.27
C GLY A 142 0.15 -7.40 -2.53
N SER A 143 0.79 -6.97 -3.62
CA SER A 143 2.19 -7.22 -3.93
C SER A 143 2.96 -5.91 -4.04
N LEU A 144 4.10 -5.84 -3.34
CA LEU A 144 4.96 -4.65 -3.25
C LEU A 144 6.18 -4.78 -4.16
N ALA A 145 6.50 -3.71 -4.86
CA ALA A 145 7.75 -3.53 -5.58
C ALA A 145 8.38 -2.15 -5.24
N PRO A 146 9.73 -2.03 -5.15
CA PRO A 146 10.76 -3.06 -5.31
C PRO A 146 10.73 -4.14 -4.21
N LEU A 147 11.38 -5.28 -4.49
CA LEU A 147 11.53 -6.36 -3.52
C LEU A 147 12.49 -5.95 -2.39
N ASP A 148 12.29 -6.56 -1.22
CA ASP A 148 13.17 -6.36 -0.07
C ASP A 148 14.63 -6.68 -0.38
N GLY A 149 15.56 -5.90 0.17
CA GLY A 149 17.00 -6.03 -0.03
C GLY A 149 17.50 -5.62 -1.41
N SER A 150 16.65 -5.16 -2.34
CA SER A 150 17.09 -4.82 -3.70
C SER A 150 17.88 -3.52 -3.77
N VAL A 151 18.75 -3.41 -4.79
CA VAL A 151 19.40 -2.17 -5.21
C VAL A 151 18.81 -1.77 -6.56
N VAL A 152 18.21 -0.58 -6.63
CA VAL A 152 17.47 -0.10 -7.80
C VAL A 152 17.98 1.23 -8.32
N GLY A 153 17.60 1.62 -9.53
CA GLY A 153 18.00 2.89 -10.14
C GLY A 153 17.27 4.10 -9.58
N VAL A 154 17.77 5.28 -9.92
CA VAL A 154 17.27 6.57 -9.40
C VAL A 154 15.87 6.94 -9.89
N ALA A 155 15.33 6.27 -10.90
CA ALA A 155 13.96 6.48 -11.38
C ALA A 155 12.96 5.42 -10.87
N GLN A 156 13.37 4.55 -9.96
CA GLN A 156 12.48 3.54 -9.41
C GLN A 156 11.30 4.17 -8.69
N VAL A 157 10.08 3.74 -9.02
CA VAL A 157 8.88 4.06 -8.25
C VAL A 157 8.52 2.90 -7.34
N ILE A 158 7.89 3.19 -6.21
CA ILE A 158 7.27 2.19 -5.35
C ILE A 158 5.91 1.86 -5.95
N ALA A 159 5.58 0.58 -6.08
CA ALA A 159 4.30 0.13 -6.61
C ALA A 159 3.67 -0.89 -5.66
N MET A 160 2.40 -0.69 -5.32
CA MET A 160 1.55 -1.68 -4.66
C MET A 160 0.46 -2.09 -5.65
N ARG A 161 0.47 -3.37 -6.04
CA ARG A 161 -0.49 -3.95 -6.98
C ARG A 161 -1.38 -4.95 -6.25
N PHE A 162 -2.68 -4.86 -6.52
CA PHE A 162 -3.72 -5.73 -5.96
C PHE A 162 -4.28 -6.65 -7.04
N ASP A 163 -4.72 -7.84 -6.63
CA ASP A 163 -5.44 -8.80 -7.49
C ASP A 163 -6.97 -8.54 -7.54
N ALA A 164 -7.44 -7.54 -6.78
CA ALA A 164 -8.83 -7.09 -6.76
C ALA A 164 -8.93 -5.57 -6.88
N ILE A 165 -10.11 -5.05 -7.28
CA ILE A 165 -10.38 -3.60 -7.36
C ILE A 165 -10.37 -2.99 -5.97
N VAL A 166 -9.58 -1.93 -5.80
CA VAL A 166 -9.59 -1.07 -4.61
C VAL A 166 -10.61 0.04 -4.82
N ASN A 167 -11.65 0.07 -3.98
CA ASN A 167 -12.70 1.09 -4.03
C ASN A 167 -12.46 2.23 -3.03
N ASP A 168 -11.80 1.95 -1.89
CA ASP A 168 -11.36 2.96 -0.92
C ASP A 168 -9.83 3.13 -1.02
N ARG A 169 -9.42 4.03 -1.90
CA ARG A 169 -8.01 4.32 -2.18
C ARG A 169 -7.32 5.01 -1.02
N LYS A 170 -8.05 5.87 -0.33
CA LYS A 170 -7.53 6.59 0.84
C LYS A 170 -7.17 5.62 1.97
N ALA A 171 -7.97 4.60 2.21
CA ALA A 171 -7.66 3.57 3.20
C ALA A 171 -6.35 2.83 2.88
N VAL A 172 -6.05 2.59 1.59
CA VAL A 172 -4.77 2.00 1.17
C VAL A 172 -3.62 2.97 1.39
N GLU A 173 -3.76 4.22 0.94
CA GLU A 173 -2.71 5.24 1.09
C GLU A 173 -2.35 5.47 2.57
N ASP A 174 -3.37 5.52 3.44
CA ASP A 174 -3.18 5.70 4.90
C ASP A 174 -2.53 4.48 5.57
N ALA A 175 -2.66 3.30 4.96
CA ALA A 175 -2.06 2.06 5.45
C ALA A 175 -0.62 1.85 4.98
N ILE A 176 -0.13 2.65 4.02
CA ILE A 176 1.23 2.55 3.47
C ILE A 176 2.09 3.69 4.01
N LYS A 177 3.11 3.33 4.77
CA LYS A 177 4.12 4.27 5.25
C LYS A 177 5.40 4.12 4.44
N VAL A 178 5.84 5.22 3.83
CA VAL A 178 7.14 5.31 3.16
C VAL A 178 8.09 6.14 4.04
N THR A 179 9.23 5.55 4.39
CA THR A 179 10.29 6.21 5.16
C THR A 179 11.57 6.21 4.35
N THR A 180 12.23 7.35 4.25
CA THR A 180 13.45 7.50 3.45
C THR A 180 14.59 8.11 4.25
N GLU A 181 15.81 7.72 3.95
CA GLU A 181 17.04 8.24 4.56
C GLU A 181 18.06 8.57 3.44
N PRO A 182 18.32 9.87 3.18
CA PRO A 182 17.72 11.07 3.78
C PRO A 182 16.21 11.20 3.51
N ALA A 183 15.51 11.98 4.35
CA ALA A 183 14.08 12.19 4.22
C ALA A 183 13.72 12.90 2.90
N VAL A 184 12.78 12.35 2.15
CA VAL A 184 12.31 12.87 0.85
C VAL A 184 10.78 12.90 0.85
N GLU A 185 10.21 14.03 0.43
CA GLU A 185 8.76 14.14 0.20
C GLU A 185 8.37 13.40 -1.09
N GLY A 186 7.25 12.69 -1.06
CA GLY A 186 6.68 12.04 -2.24
C GLY A 186 5.17 11.96 -2.15
N ALA A 187 4.54 11.43 -3.18
CA ALA A 187 3.09 11.34 -3.28
C ALA A 187 2.64 10.05 -3.95
N PHE A 188 1.43 9.63 -3.59
CA PHE A 188 0.73 8.50 -4.22
C PHE A 188 0.03 8.95 -5.51
N PHE A 189 -0.02 8.02 -6.47
CA PHE A 189 -0.77 8.16 -7.70
C PHE A 189 -1.32 6.80 -8.14
N TRP A 190 -2.62 6.72 -8.43
CA TRP A 190 -3.26 5.50 -8.91
C TRP A 190 -3.17 5.45 -10.44
N ILE A 191 -2.45 4.48 -10.96
CA ILE A 191 -2.37 4.27 -12.41
C ILE A 191 -3.51 3.38 -12.94
N SER A 192 -4.16 2.63 -12.06
CA SER A 192 -5.33 1.80 -12.35
C SER A 192 -6.13 1.53 -11.06
N PRO A 193 -7.35 0.95 -11.14
CA PRO A 193 -8.09 0.52 -9.96
C PRO A 193 -7.41 -0.58 -9.13
N TYR A 194 -6.33 -1.15 -9.66
CA TYR A 194 -5.58 -2.27 -9.07
C TYR A 194 -4.17 -1.89 -8.63
N GLU A 195 -3.70 -0.67 -8.93
CA GLU A 195 -2.30 -0.33 -8.68
C GLU A 195 -2.12 1.13 -8.28
N VAL A 196 -1.53 1.32 -7.09
CA VAL A 196 -1.07 2.61 -6.59
C VAL A 196 0.45 2.66 -6.64
N ARG A 197 0.99 3.82 -6.98
CA ARG A 197 2.42 4.11 -7.03
C ARG A 197 2.77 5.29 -6.15
N TRP A 198 4.01 5.30 -5.67
CA TRP A 198 4.56 6.41 -4.92
C TRP A 198 5.95 6.76 -5.47
N ARG A 199 6.20 8.05 -5.68
CA ARG A 199 7.52 8.58 -6.05
C ARG A 199 7.74 9.98 -5.48
N PRO A 200 9.01 10.42 -5.34
CA PRO A 200 9.32 11.82 -5.08
C PRO A 200 9.10 12.69 -6.32
N GLU A 201 9.20 14.01 -6.15
CA GLU A 201 9.15 14.96 -7.25
C GLU A 201 10.27 14.76 -8.28
N ASN A 202 11.48 14.61 -7.79
CA ASN A 202 12.68 14.42 -8.59
C ASN A 202 13.19 12.99 -8.49
N PHE A 203 14.06 12.56 -9.40
CA PHE A 203 14.76 11.30 -9.28
C PHE A 203 15.46 11.18 -7.92
N TRP A 204 15.49 9.98 -7.40
CA TRP A 204 16.15 9.70 -6.14
C TRP A 204 17.64 10.08 -6.14
N ALA A 205 18.13 10.55 -5.00
CA ALA A 205 19.57 10.66 -4.79
C ALA A 205 20.18 9.26 -4.63
N PRO A 206 21.34 8.98 -5.26
CA PRO A 206 22.09 7.74 -5.01
C PRO A 206 22.38 7.53 -3.52
N GLY A 207 22.33 6.29 -3.06
CA GLY A 207 22.56 5.92 -1.67
C GLY A 207 21.33 6.08 -0.75
N THR A 208 20.22 6.65 -1.22
CA THR A 208 19.00 6.76 -0.42
C THR A 208 18.51 5.36 -0.02
N LYS A 209 18.26 5.17 1.27
CA LYS A 209 17.59 3.98 1.81
C LYS A 209 16.10 4.24 1.92
N VAL A 210 15.30 3.33 1.43
CA VAL A 210 13.83 3.44 1.41
C VAL A 210 13.23 2.24 2.12
N THR A 211 12.36 2.50 3.09
CA THR A 211 11.58 1.46 3.78
C THR A 211 10.10 1.73 3.54
N VAL A 212 9.39 0.70 3.12
CA VAL A 212 7.95 0.71 2.89
C VAL A 212 7.30 -0.28 3.84
N ASP A 213 6.34 0.18 4.65
CA ASP A 213 5.50 -0.64 5.49
C ASP A 213 4.04 -0.46 5.06
N ALA A 214 3.42 -1.51 4.54
CA ALA A 214 2.02 -1.52 4.12
C ALA A 214 1.22 -2.44 5.05
N LYS A 215 0.44 -1.84 5.95
CA LYS A 215 -0.40 -2.53 6.94
C LYS A 215 -1.82 -2.69 6.39
N LEU A 216 -1.98 -3.63 5.47
CA LEU A 216 -3.21 -3.83 4.69
C LEU A 216 -4.09 -4.96 5.21
N TYR A 217 -3.53 -5.93 5.96
CA TYR A 217 -4.32 -7.01 6.52
C TYR A 217 -5.48 -6.47 7.38
N GLY A 218 -6.69 -6.95 7.14
CA GLY A 218 -7.89 -6.52 7.86
C GLY A 218 -8.45 -5.15 7.46
N LYS A 219 -7.76 -4.37 6.61
CA LYS A 219 -8.25 -3.07 6.16
C LYS A 219 -9.38 -3.22 5.16
N ASN A 220 -10.47 -2.48 5.39
CA ASN A 220 -11.57 -2.38 4.44
C ASN A 220 -11.13 -1.48 3.26
N LEU A 221 -11.05 -2.07 2.08
CA LEU A 221 -10.66 -1.41 0.83
C LEU A 221 -11.88 -0.95 0.02
N GLY A 222 -13.04 -0.89 0.67
CA GLY A 222 -14.32 -0.48 0.09
C GLY A 222 -15.13 -1.65 -0.47
N LYS A 223 -16.46 -1.51 -0.44
CA LYS A 223 -17.45 -2.50 -0.94
C LYS A 223 -17.26 -3.93 -0.39
N GLY A 224 -16.80 -4.05 0.86
CA GLY A 224 -16.61 -5.36 1.50
C GLY A 224 -15.38 -6.13 1.02
N VAL A 225 -14.49 -5.50 0.27
CA VAL A 225 -13.15 -6.02 -0.06
C VAL A 225 -12.22 -5.68 1.10
N TYR A 226 -11.46 -6.66 1.58
CA TYR A 226 -10.50 -6.47 2.67
C TYR A 226 -9.09 -6.90 2.24
N GLY A 227 -8.08 -6.21 2.73
CA GLY A 227 -6.69 -6.58 2.51
C GLY A 227 -6.37 -7.93 3.17
N ASP A 228 -5.70 -8.81 2.42
CA ASP A 228 -5.40 -10.19 2.83
C ASP A 228 -4.03 -10.33 3.50
N ASN A 229 -3.12 -9.40 3.24
CA ASN A 229 -1.74 -9.47 3.73
C ASN A 229 -1.13 -8.10 4.00
N ASP A 230 -0.16 -8.09 4.92
CA ASP A 230 0.78 -6.98 5.07
C ASP A 230 1.96 -7.17 4.13
N ASN A 231 2.59 -6.05 3.76
CA ASN A 231 3.84 -6.05 2.99
C ASN A 231 4.85 -5.10 3.63
N SER A 232 6.11 -5.46 3.58
CA SER A 232 7.21 -4.56 3.89
C SER A 232 8.41 -4.82 2.98
N ALA A 233 9.15 -3.78 2.66
CA ALA A 233 10.41 -3.89 1.93
C ALA A 233 11.33 -2.74 2.32
N THR A 234 12.62 -3.03 2.42
CA THR A 234 13.69 -2.05 2.52
C THR A 234 14.62 -2.23 1.33
N PHE A 235 14.86 -1.18 0.58
CA PHE A 235 15.73 -1.21 -0.60
C PHE A 235 16.63 0.02 -0.65
N THR A 236 17.66 -0.02 -1.48
CA THR A 236 18.63 1.06 -1.63
C THR A 236 18.65 1.58 -3.06
N ILE A 237 18.73 2.89 -3.22
CA ILE A 237 18.96 3.53 -4.51
C ILE A 237 20.45 3.43 -4.84
N GLY A 238 20.77 2.78 -5.93
CA GLY A 238 22.14 2.65 -6.43
C GLY A 238 22.63 3.92 -7.15
N ASP A 239 23.78 3.80 -7.78
CA ASP A 239 24.36 4.84 -8.61
C ASP A 239 23.39 5.31 -9.69
N ARG A 240 23.49 6.59 -10.08
CA ARG A 240 22.72 7.15 -11.19
C ARG A 240 23.27 6.62 -12.50
N VAL A 241 22.49 5.79 -13.19
CA VAL A 241 22.72 5.38 -14.56
C VAL A 241 21.62 5.95 -15.44
N GLU A 242 22.02 6.62 -16.52
CA GLU A 242 21.12 7.24 -17.48
C GLU A 242 21.61 6.98 -18.89
N ALA A 243 20.71 6.50 -19.75
CA ALA A 243 20.96 6.37 -21.18
C ALA A 243 20.16 7.43 -21.92
N VAL A 244 20.78 8.12 -22.86
CA VAL A 244 20.12 9.10 -23.73
C VAL A 244 20.16 8.56 -25.17
N ALA A 245 19.02 8.10 -25.66
CA ALA A 245 18.82 7.66 -27.03
C ALA A 245 18.34 8.85 -27.88
N ASP A 246 19.18 9.33 -28.74
CA ASP A 246 18.95 10.55 -29.55
C ASP A 246 18.75 10.18 -31.03
N ASP A 247 17.55 10.40 -31.54
CA ASP A 247 17.21 10.08 -32.92
C ASP A 247 17.91 11.00 -33.94
N ALA A 248 18.23 12.23 -33.55
CA ALA A 248 18.92 13.16 -34.44
C ALA A 248 20.34 12.68 -34.79
N THR A 249 20.99 11.99 -33.84
CA THR A 249 22.36 11.47 -34.01
C THR A 249 22.41 9.96 -34.24
N LYS A 250 21.27 9.26 -34.10
CA LYS A 250 21.16 7.78 -34.15
C LYS A 250 22.14 7.10 -33.19
N THR A 251 22.35 7.72 -32.01
CA THR A 251 23.27 7.21 -30.97
C THR A 251 22.56 7.13 -29.63
N MET A 252 22.95 6.18 -28.82
CA MET A 252 22.60 6.12 -27.41
C MET A 252 23.87 6.26 -26.57
N THR A 253 23.93 7.31 -25.75
CA THR A 253 25.03 7.56 -24.82
C THR A 253 24.62 7.23 -23.40
N ILE A 254 25.40 6.40 -22.74
CA ILE A 254 25.18 5.97 -21.35
C ILE A 254 26.08 6.75 -20.42
N TYR A 255 25.50 7.25 -19.35
CA TYR A 255 26.15 8.03 -18.30
C TYR A 255 26.12 7.27 -16.98
N HIS A 256 27.20 7.33 -16.23
CA HIS A 256 27.30 6.84 -14.87
C HIS A 256 27.70 8.00 -13.96
N ASN A 257 26.84 8.37 -13.03
CA ASN A 257 27.00 9.52 -12.14
C ASN A 257 27.35 10.82 -12.90
N GLY A 258 26.70 11.01 -14.06
CA GLY A 258 26.87 12.19 -14.91
C GLY A 258 28.05 12.12 -15.89
N ALA A 259 28.95 11.18 -15.77
CA ALA A 259 30.06 10.98 -16.71
C ALA A 259 29.67 10.00 -17.84
N PRO A 260 29.95 10.30 -19.12
CA PRO A 260 29.70 9.38 -20.22
C PRO A 260 30.64 8.18 -20.13
N VAL A 261 30.09 6.97 -20.18
CA VAL A 261 30.86 5.72 -20.09
C VAL A 261 30.84 4.91 -21.37
N ARG A 262 29.80 5.05 -22.19
CA ARG A 262 29.70 4.40 -23.49
C ARG A 262 28.75 5.17 -24.41
N SER A 263 29.09 5.21 -25.70
CA SER A 263 28.19 5.63 -26.78
C SER A 263 28.11 4.51 -27.80
N MET A 264 26.91 4.26 -28.31
CA MET A 264 26.66 3.18 -29.25
C MET A 264 25.70 3.63 -30.36
N PRO A 265 25.92 3.17 -31.61
CA PRO A 265 24.97 3.41 -32.68
C PRO A 265 23.67 2.64 -32.44
N ILE A 266 22.53 3.27 -32.72
CA ILE A 266 21.20 2.69 -32.55
C ILE A 266 20.36 2.83 -33.80
N SER A 267 19.34 1.96 -33.93
CA SER A 267 18.26 2.09 -34.90
C SER A 267 16.95 1.95 -34.15
N MET A 268 16.13 2.99 -34.15
CA MET A 268 14.87 3.02 -33.42
C MET A 268 13.66 2.72 -34.33
N GLY A 269 12.46 3.03 -33.89
CA GLY A 269 11.22 2.79 -34.60
C GLY A 269 11.16 3.48 -35.96
N ALA A 270 10.84 2.73 -36.99
CA ALA A 270 10.59 3.25 -38.35
C ALA A 270 9.41 4.25 -38.38
N ASN A 271 9.27 5.06 -39.42
CA ASN A 271 8.24 6.09 -39.54
C ASN A 271 6.81 5.57 -39.27
N LYS A 272 6.54 4.30 -39.59
CA LYS A 272 5.24 3.68 -39.33
C LYS A 272 5.02 3.36 -37.83
N TRP A 273 6.08 3.10 -37.09
CA TRP A 273 6.06 2.71 -35.68
C TRP A 273 7.16 3.43 -34.90
N PRO A 274 7.14 4.77 -34.85
CA PRO A 274 8.22 5.53 -34.25
C PRO A 274 8.30 5.27 -32.74
N THR A 275 9.51 5.20 -32.21
CA THR A 275 9.73 5.13 -30.75
C THR A 275 9.21 6.43 -30.10
N PRO A 276 8.30 6.38 -29.12
CA PRO A 276 7.86 7.58 -28.42
C PRO A 276 9.00 8.31 -27.69
N ASN A 277 8.97 9.62 -27.71
CA ASN A 277 9.86 10.46 -26.90
C ASN A 277 9.49 10.34 -25.42
N GLY A 278 10.40 10.67 -24.53
CA GLY A 278 10.12 10.78 -23.09
C GLY A 278 11.10 10.04 -22.21
N VAL A 279 10.74 9.90 -20.95
CA VAL A 279 11.52 9.23 -19.91
C VAL A 279 10.94 7.85 -19.70
N TYR A 280 11.80 6.87 -19.82
CA TYR A 280 11.52 5.45 -19.59
C TYR A 280 12.30 4.98 -18.35
N THR A 281 11.71 4.08 -17.60
CA THR A 281 12.38 3.39 -16.49
C THR A 281 12.70 1.96 -16.90
N ILE A 282 13.93 1.51 -16.65
CA ILE A 282 14.32 0.11 -16.93
C ILE A 282 13.48 -0.85 -16.07
N GLY A 283 12.85 -1.80 -16.74
CA GLY A 283 12.09 -2.90 -16.16
C GLY A 283 12.89 -4.21 -16.09
N ASP A 284 12.30 -5.29 -16.64
CA ASP A 284 12.89 -6.62 -16.65
C ASP A 284 14.03 -6.76 -17.65
N LYS A 285 14.99 -7.63 -17.32
CA LYS A 285 16.12 -7.99 -18.18
C LYS A 285 16.02 -9.45 -18.57
N ASN A 286 15.78 -9.69 -19.85
CA ASN A 286 15.60 -11.02 -20.40
C ASN A 286 16.83 -11.40 -21.25
N PRO A 287 17.61 -12.43 -20.87
CA PRO A 287 18.73 -12.90 -21.68
C PRO A 287 18.31 -13.32 -23.09
N SER A 288 17.10 -13.85 -23.22
CA SER A 288 16.43 -14.20 -24.49
C SER A 288 14.93 -13.96 -24.35
N LEU A 289 14.28 -13.47 -25.38
CA LEU A 289 12.86 -13.19 -25.41
C LEU A 289 12.31 -13.43 -26.83
N VAL A 290 11.18 -14.13 -26.91
CA VAL A 290 10.39 -14.17 -28.17
C VAL A 290 9.52 -12.91 -28.18
N MET A 291 9.80 -12.00 -29.11
CA MET A 291 8.97 -10.83 -29.36
C MET A 291 7.94 -11.18 -30.43
N ASP A 292 6.66 -11.08 -30.05
CA ASP A 292 5.54 -11.38 -30.92
C ASP A 292 4.59 -10.19 -30.93
N SER A 293 4.42 -9.58 -32.11
CA SER A 293 3.59 -8.38 -32.26
C SER A 293 2.11 -8.63 -32.02
N GLU A 294 1.64 -9.87 -32.07
CA GLU A 294 0.26 -10.21 -31.74
C GLU A 294 -0.05 -10.03 -30.26
N SER A 295 0.97 -10.09 -29.40
CA SER A 295 0.83 -9.86 -27.95
C SER A 295 0.38 -8.45 -27.58
N TYR A 296 0.58 -7.48 -28.48
CA TYR A 296 0.11 -6.09 -28.33
C TYR A 296 -0.85 -5.66 -29.47
N GLY A 297 -1.43 -6.64 -30.21
CA GLY A 297 -2.54 -6.42 -31.12
C GLY A 297 -2.15 -6.12 -32.59
N LEU A 298 -0.87 -6.25 -32.98
CA LEU A 298 -0.45 -6.10 -34.37
C LEU A 298 -0.32 -7.47 -35.02
N SER A 299 -1.26 -7.78 -35.94
CA SER A 299 -1.25 -9.04 -36.72
C SER A 299 -0.01 -9.16 -37.57
N HIS A 300 0.54 -10.39 -37.71
CA HIS A 300 1.65 -10.68 -38.61
C HIS A 300 1.33 -10.30 -40.05
N ASN A 301 0.07 -10.43 -40.49
CA ASN A 301 -0.39 -10.06 -41.85
C ASN A 301 -0.48 -8.54 -42.08
N GLU A 302 -0.42 -7.74 -41.05
CA GLU A 302 -0.49 -6.26 -41.10
C GLU A 302 0.88 -5.60 -40.92
N GLY A 303 1.93 -6.36 -41.06
CA GLY A 303 3.31 -5.92 -40.90
C GLY A 303 3.86 -6.18 -39.49
N GLY A 304 3.19 -7.04 -38.73
CA GLY A 304 3.70 -7.57 -37.49
C GLY A 304 4.83 -8.58 -37.65
N TYR A 305 5.33 -9.12 -36.57
CA TYR A 305 6.49 -10.00 -36.56
C TYR A 305 6.45 -10.97 -35.37
N ARG A 306 7.21 -12.05 -35.51
CA ARG A 306 7.62 -12.94 -34.43
C ARG A 306 9.13 -13.20 -34.57
N VAL A 307 9.91 -12.82 -33.57
CA VAL A 307 11.37 -12.91 -33.63
C VAL A 307 11.96 -13.24 -32.26
N ASP A 308 12.98 -14.12 -32.27
CA ASP A 308 13.80 -14.36 -31.08
C ASP A 308 14.88 -13.30 -30.95
N VAL A 309 14.90 -12.58 -29.84
CA VAL A 309 15.93 -11.58 -29.54
C VAL A 309 16.74 -11.97 -28.32
N LYS A 310 17.98 -11.53 -28.26
CA LYS A 310 18.87 -11.71 -27.11
C LYS A 310 19.06 -10.39 -26.38
N PHE A 311 19.32 -10.48 -25.07
CA PHE A 311 19.62 -9.35 -24.22
C PHE A 311 18.56 -8.24 -24.29
N ALA A 312 17.28 -8.65 -24.17
CA ALA A 312 16.15 -7.73 -24.19
C ALA A 312 16.01 -7.04 -22.80
N THR A 313 16.26 -5.74 -22.76
CA THR A 313 16.09 -4.88 -21.59
C THR A 313 14.82 -4.08 -21.75
N GLN A 314 13.83 -4.33 -20.89
CA GLN A 314 12.50 -3.73 -20.99
C GLN A 314 12.55 -2.24 -20.62
N MET A 315 11.85 -1.43 -21.42
CA MET A 315 11.68 0.01 -21.20
C MET A 315 10.21 0.43 -21.06
N SER A 316 9.27 -0.38 -21.56
CA SER A 316 7.84 -0.09 -21.48
C SER A 316 7.01 -1.36 -21.35
N TYR A 317 5.81 -1.27 -20.81
CA TYR A 317 4.85 -2.38 -20.84
C TYR A 317 4.15 -2.49 -22.19
N SER A 318 4.19 -1.42 -22.99
CA SER A 318 3.74 -1.44 -24.40
C SER A 318 4.71 -2.15 -25.36
N GLY A 319 5.77 -2.78 -24.85
CA GLY A 319 6.63 -3.67 -25.62
C GLY A 319 7.88 -3.03 -26.22
N ILE A 320 8.37 -1.92 -25.70
CA ILE A 320 9.62 -1.28 -26.12
C ILE A 320 10.80 -1.80 -25.29
N TYR A 321 11.85 -2.22 -25.97
CA TYR A 321 13.08 -2.78 -25.38
C TYR A 321 14.33 -2.19 -26.04
N VAL A 322 15.44 -2.19 -25.33
CA VAL A 322 16.78 -2.20 -25.91
C VAL A 322 17.17 -3.65 -26.09
N HIS A 323 17.50 -4.10 -27.31
CA HIS A 323 17.81 -5.50 -27.57
C HIS A 323 18.83 -5.71 -28.69
N ALA A 324 19.42 -6.89 -28.73
CA ALA A 324 20.29 -7.31 -29.84
C ALA A 324 19.49 -7.43 -31.14
N ALA A 325 19.96 -6.76 -32.19
CA ALA A 325 19.38 -6.82 -33.54
C ALA A 325 20.47 -6.93 -34.59
N PRO A 326 21.15 -8.11 -34.68
CA PRO A 326 22.24 -8.30 -35.64
C PRO A 326 21.84 -8.14 -37.09
N TRP A 327 20.55 -8.34 -37.41
CA TRP A 327 20.01 -8.16 -38.76
C TRP A 327 19.88 -6.70 -39.21
N SER A 328 19.98 -5.73 -38.29
CA SER A 328 19.83 -4.30 -38.59
C SER A 328 21.09 -3.49 -38.29
N VAL A 329 22.25 -4.12 -38.13
CA VAL A 329 23.54 -3.42 -37.85
C VAL A 329 23.85 -2.35 -38.89
N TYR A 330 23.49 -2.60 -40.17
CA TYR A 330 23.68 -1.63 -41.27
C TYR A 330 22.88 -0.33 -41.09
N ALA A 331 21.78 -0.39 -40.32
CA ALA A 331 20.92 0.76 -40.06
C ALA A 331 21.32 1.50 -38.79
N GLN A 332 21.99 0.83 -37.84
CA GLN A 332 22.40 1.42 -36.57
C GLN A 332 23.39 2.56 -36.79
N GLY A 333 23.08 3.72 -36.23
CA GLY A 333 23.82 4.96 -36.47
C GLY A 333 23.42 5.72 -37.74
N ASN A 334 22.43 5.20 -38.51
CA ASN A 334 22.07 5.78 -39.81
C ASN A 334 20.56 5.98 -39.95
N SER A 335 19.74 4.93 -39.74
CA SER A 335 18.30 4.95 -40.03
C SER A 335 17.50 4.12 -39.03
N ASN A 336 16.19 4.34 -39.00
CA ASN A 336 15.26 3.68 -38.09
C ASN A 336 14.51 2.54 -38.83
N THR A 337 14.52 1.34 -38.26
CA THR A 337 14.00 0.13 -38.92
C THR A 337 13.14 -0.74 -38.00
N SER A 338 13.03 -0.45 -36.70
CA SER A 338 12.29 -1.28 -35.75
C SER A 338 10.78 -0.94 -35.71
N HIS A 339 10.03 -1.68 -34.89
CA HIS A 339 8.64 -1.42 -34.57
C HIS A 339 8.49 -0.63 -33.25
N GLY A 340 9.52 0.14 -32.86
CA GLY A 340 9.53 0.97 -31.67
C GLY A 340 10.68 0.67 -30.70
N CYS A 341 11.27 -0.53 -30.76
CA CYS A 341 12.42 -0.91 -29.95
C CYS A 341 13.69 -0.14 -30.33
N ILE A 342 14.66 -0.11 -29.44
CA ILE A 342 16.01 0.40 -29.70
C ILE A 342 16.92 -0.78 -30.07
N ASN A 343 17.18 -0.93 -31.37
CA ASN A 343 18.04 -1.94 -31.94
C ASN A 343 19.51 -1.55 -31.78
N VAL A 344 20.30 -2.46 -31.20
CA VAL A 344 21.76 -2.32 -31.08
C VAL A 344 22.47 -3.61 -31.50
N SER A 345 23.79 -3.58 -31.66
CA SER A 345 24.55 -4.80 -31.88
C SER A 345 24.44 -5.77 -30.72
N THR A 346 24.69 -7.04 -30.95
CA THR A 346 24.65 -8.08 -29.89
C THR A 346 25.57 -7.74 -28.73
N GLU A 347 26.79 -7.27 -29.02
CA GLU A 347 27.75 -6.83 -28.02
C GLU A 347 27.22 -5.66 -27.18
N ASN A 348 26.65 -4.65 -27.84
CA ASN A 348 26.10 -3.47 -27.18
C ASN A 348 24.88 -3.82 -26.31
N ALA A 349 23.99 -4.71 -26.80
CA ALA A 349 22.83 -5.17 -26.02
C ALA A 349 23.26 -5.93 -24.75
N GLN A 350 24.24 -6.83 -24.88
CA GLN A 350 24.79 -7.58 -23.75
C GLN A 350 25.43 -6.66 -22.73
N TRP A 351 26.27 -5.73 -23.20
CA TRP A 351 26.90 -4.75 -22.32
C TRP A 351 25.88 -3.88 -21.61
N PHE A 352 24.88 -3.34 -22.34
CA PHE A 352 23.84 -2.51 -21.80
C PHE A 352 23.03 -3.25 -20.71
N GLN A 353 22.56 -4.47 -21.03
CA GLN A 353 21.79 -5.28 -20.09
C GLN A 353 22.57 -5.61 -18.80
N ASN A 354 23.89 -5.85 -18.91
CA ASN A 354 24.73 -6.12 -17.76
C ASN A 354 25.03 -4.86 -16.93
N PHE A 355 25.08 -3.69 -17.57
CA PHE A 355 25.43 -2.43 -16.95
C PHE A 355 24.26 -1.80 -16.19
N VAL A 356 23.06 -1.81 -16.78
CA VAL A 356 21.87 -1.18 -16.18
C VAL A 356 21.19 -2.10 -15.16
N LYS A 357 20.42 -1.50 -14.27
CA LYS A 357 19.55 -2.18 -13.31
C LYS A 357 18.12 -1.67 -13.42
N ARG A 358 17.16 -2.39 -12.83
CA ARG A 358 15.77 -1.94 -12.70
C ARG A 358 15.74 -0.57 -12.04
N GLY A 359 14.94 0.34 -12.60
CA GLY A 359 14.82 1.70 -12.09
C GLY A 359 15.85 2.68 -12.65
N ASP A 360 16.79 2.28 -13.52
CA ASP A 360 17.66 3.21 -14.24
C ASP A 360 16.87 3.93 -15.35
N ILE A 361 17.42 5.02 -15.86
CA ILE A 361 16.75 5.94 -16.78
C ILE A 361 17.15 5.65 -18.22
N VAL A 362 16.15 5.68 -19.13
CA VAL A 362 16.40 5.88 -20.56
C VAL A 362 15.57 7.08 -21.04
N THR A 363 16.23 8.09 -21.56
CA THR A 363 15.60 9.24 -22.18
C THR A 363 15.65 9.08 -23.70
N VAL A 364 14.48 9.02 -24.34
CA VAL A 364 14.35 9.01 -25.81
C VAL A 364 13.96 10.42 -26.27
N ARG A 365 14.66 10.93 -27.27
CA ARG A 365 14.42 12.29 -27.78
C ARG A 365 14.63 12.40 -29.28
N ASN A 366 14.07 13.47 -29.85
CA ASN A 366 14.20 13.87 -31.25
C ASN A 366 13.61 12.86 -32.26
N THR A 367 12.75 11.93 -31.80
CA THR A 367 12.00 11.04 -32.71
C THR A 367 10.78 11.77 -33.26
N ILE A 368 10.20 11.26 -34.36
CA ILE A 368 8.92 11.72 -34.87
C ILE A 368 7.72 11.14 -34.11
N GLY A 369 7.94 10.25 -33.13
CA GLY A 369 6.90 9.69 -32.27
C GLY A 369 6.35 10.71 -31.30
N GLY A 370 5.15 10.44 -30.78
CA GLY A 370 4.59 11.18 -29.63
C GLY A 370 5.40 10.97 -28.36
N TYR A 371 4.75 11.11 -27.23
CA TYR A 371 5.38 10.84 -25.92
C TYR A 371 4.90 9.52 -25.34
N LEU A 372 5.78 8.83 -24.61
CA LEU A 372 5.43 7.68 -23.81
C LEU A 372 4.35 8.04 -22.80
N SER A 373 3.29 7.24 -22.75
CA SER A 373 2.23 7.43 -21.76
C SER A 373 2.78 7.28 -20.32
N GLY A 374 2.43 8.20 -19.44
CA GLY A 374 2.70 8.07 -18.02
C GLY A 374 2.00 6.85 -17.37
N TYR A 375 0.98 6.30 -18.02
CA TYR A 375 0.24 5.12 -17.61
C TYR A 375 0.80 3.80 -18.19
N ASP A 376 1.87 3.86 -18.97
CA ASP A 376 2.48 2.66 -19.59
C ASP A 376 2.97 1.64 -18.54
N GLY A 377 3.30 2.09 -17.36
CA GLY A 377 3.81 1.23 -16.28
C GLY A 377 5.32 1.35 -16.04
N LEU A 378 6.08 1.89 -16.98
CA LEU A 378 7.47 2.31 -16.84
C LEU A 378 7.68 3.76 -17.31
N GLY A 379 6.58 4.48 -17.53
CA GLY A 379 6.54 5.85 -18.01
C GLY A 379 6.17 6.90 -16.95
N ASP A 380 6.16 6.56 -15.67
CA ASP A 380 5.65 7.40 -14.58
C ASP A 380 6.22 8.83 -14.55
N TRP A 381 7.46 9.01 -15.00
CA TRP A 381 8.15 10.30 -15.02
C TRP A 381 7.70 11.23 -16.15
N ASN A 382 6.83 10.76 -17.05
CA ASN A 382 6.16 11.59 -18.06
C ASN A 382 4.86 12.24 -17.53
N ILE A 383 4.42 11.91 -16.31
CA ILE A 383 3.38 12.67 -15.59
C ILE A 383 4.08 13.76 -14.82
N ASP A 384 3.69 15.02 -15.04
CA ASP A 384 4.25 16.14 -14.31
C ASP A 384 3.94 16.07 -12.80
N TRP A 385 4.77 16.69 -11.99
CA TRP A 385 4.66 16.60 -10.54
C TRP A 385 3.35 17.15 -9.97
N PRO A 386 2.84 18.32 -10.39
CA PRO A 386 1.55 18.81 -9.94
C PRO A 386 0.41 17.82 -10.17
N THR A 387 0.35 17.19 -11.35
CA THR A 387 -0.62 16.14 -11.70
C THR A 387 -0.43 14.90 -10.82
N TRP A 388 0.81 14.44 -10.65
CA TRP A 388 1.13 13.31 -9.79
C TRP A 388 0.72 13.56 -8.33
N LYS A 389 1.09 14.73 -7.78
CA LYS A 389 0.81 15.11 -6.39
C LYS A 389 -0.69 15.30 -6.12
N ALA A 390 -1.46 15.73 -7.12
CA ALA A 390 -2.91 15.82 -7.01
C ALA A 390 -3.58 14.44 -6.86
N GLY A 391 -2.85 13.36 -7.18
CA GLY A 391 -3.36 12.01 -7.18
C GLY A 391 -4.35 11.76 -8.33
N ASN A 392 -4.79 10.52 -8.50
CA ASN A 392 -5.76 10.13 -9.51
C ASN A 392 -6.89 9.33 -8.85
N SER A 393 -7.81 10.05 -8.22
CA SER A 393 -8.92 9.45 -7.47
C SER A 393 -10.09 8.98 -8.34
N ASN A 394 -10.09 9.30 -9.65
CA ASN A 394 -11.26 9.14 -10.54
C ASN A 394 -11.12 8.03 -11.58
N ILE A 395 -10.13 7.17 -11.51
CA ILE A 395 -10.01 6.00 -12.41
C ILE A 395 -10.88 4.83 -11.97
#